data_2cbdc2381e992c4e1fc7d0ddff4902ad
#
_entry.id   2cbdc2381e992c4e1fc7d0ddff4902ad
#
_cell.length_a   1.000
_cell.length_b   1.000
_cell.length_c   1.000
_cell.angle_alpha   90.00
_cell.angle_beta   90.00
_cell.angle_gamma   90.00
#
_symmetry.space_group_name_H-M   'P 1'
#
loop_
_entity.id
_entity.type
_entity.pdbx_description
1 polymer ?
#
loop_
_entity_poly.entity_id
_entity_poly.type
_entity_poly.pdbx_seq_one_letter_code
_entity_poly.pdbx_strand_id
1 'polypeptide(L)'
;MRLILIRHGQTPSNVAFLLDTAVPGPGLTDLGEKQAAALPHTLADVDIDLLYVSTLTRTRLTAAPLAAARGLEVVVRDGIRELEAGDLEMMRGDTEAARTYFTTAFAWVAGDTALRMPGGENGIEALGRFDAVVAEAAATGVGSVAMVSHGAAIRVWTAARAHNVDMSFATEHRLDNTDIVILEGSPEEGWTALSWAGTDIGGAAHARESGPAGQPLDPTT
;
A
#
# COMPACT_ATOMS: atom_id res chain seq x y z
N MET A 1 -13.34 -10.24 -3.26
CA MET A 1 -12.59 -9.90 -4.48
C MET A 1 -11.09 -9.97 -4.21
N ARG A 2 -10.27 -10.04 -5.28
CA ARG A 2 -8.80 -9.91 -5.16
C ARG A 2 -8.40 -8.44 -5.32
N LEU A 3 -7.59 -7.94 -4.41
CA LEU A 3 -7.06 -6.59 -4.43
C LEU A 3 -5.54 -6.64 -4.61
N ILE A 4 -5.02 -5.99 -5.66
CA ILE A 4 -3.60 -5.96 -6.02
C ILE A 4 -3.11 -4.53 -5.80
N LEU A 5 -2.37 -4.31 -4.71
CA LEU A 5 -1.80 -3.01 -4.37
C LEU A 5 -0.37 -2.94 -4.90
N ILE A 6 -0.08 -1.96 -5.74
CA ILE A 6 1.21 -1.79 -6.42
C ILE A 6 1.82 -0.47 -5.98
N ARG A 7 3.03 -0.50 -5.42
CA ARG A 7 3.78 0.74 -5.18
C ARG A 7 4.27 1.31 -6.51
N HIS A 8 4.21 2.63 -6.67
CA HIS A 8 4.73 3.31 -7.87
C HIS A 8 6.22 3.02 -8.14
N GLY A 9 6.67 3.18 -9.39
CA GLY A 9 8.07 3.08 -9.80
C GLY A 9 8.95 4.16 -9.20
N GLN A 10 10.28 3.99 -9.26
CA GLN A 10 11.25 4.89 -8.64
C GLN A 10 11.13 6.32 -9.17
N THR A 11 11.23 7.29 -8.24
CA THR A 11 11.23 8.72 -8.53
C THR A 11 12.54 9.39 -8.09
N PRO A 12 12.87 10.61 -8.59
CA PRO A 12 14.00 11.38 -8.07
C PRO A 12 13.95 11.59 -6.56
N SER A 13 12.76 11.78 -5.99
CA SER A 13 12.57 11.95 -4.55
C SER A 13 12.89 10.66 -3.77
N ASN A 14 12.62 9.47 -4.33
CA ASN A 14 13.06 8.20 -3.72
C ASN A 14 14.58 8.11 -3.67
N VAL A 15 15.27 8.50 -4.76
CA VAL A 15 16.75 8.51 -4.83
C VAL A 15 17.33 9.49 -3.81
N ALA A 16 16.69 10.64 -3.63
CA ALA A 16 17.11 11.67 -2.67
C ALA A 16 16.64 11.42 -1.23
N PHE A 17 15.89 10.33 -0.98
CA PHE A 17 15.29 9.98 0.31
C PHE A 17 14.42 11.11 0.89
N LEU A 18 13.53 11.68 0.07
CA LEU A 18 12.63 12.76 0.47
C LEU A 18 11.22 12.24 0.76
N LEU A 19 10.57 12.84 1.76
CA LEU A 19 9.15 12.68 2.03
C LEU A 19 8.36 13.56 1.03
N ASP A 20 8.14 13.04 -0.16
CA ASP A 20 7.47 13.74 -1.26
C ASP A 20 6.07 13.15 -1.44
N THR A 21 5.09 13.82 -0.84
CA THR A 21 3.70 13.32 -0.76
C THR A 21 2.70 14.24 -1.45
N ALA A 22 3.11 15.47 -1.79
CA ALA A 22 2.24 16.46 -2.39
C ALA A 22 1.93 16.18 -3.88
N VAL A 23 0.71 16.55 -4.29
CA VAL A 23 0.26 16.51 -5.69
C VAL A 23 0.81 17.75 -6.43
N PRO A 24 1.31 17.61 -7.67
CA PRO A 24 1.30 16.39 -8.52
C PRO A 24 2.48 15.45 -8.29
N GLY A 25 3.51 15.86 -7.57
CA GLY A 25 4.75 15.14 -7.38
C GLY A 25 5.57 14.92 -8.67
N PRO A 26 6.79 14.38 -8.57
CA PRO A 26 7.67 14.11 -9.71
C PRO A 26 7.17 12.93 -10.54
N GLY A 27 7.72 12.83 -11.77
CA GLY A 27 7.65 11.64 -12.61
C GLY A 27 8.60 10.55 -12.14
N LEU A 28 8.78 9.53 -13.00
CA LEU A 28 9.67 8.40 -12.76
C LEU A 28 11.12 8.75 -13.18
N THR A 29 12.08 8.05 -12.60
CA THR A 29 13.45 7.98 -13.14
C THR A 29 13.51 6.98 -14.29
N ASP A 30 14.64 6.91 -15.03
CA ASP A 30 14.88 5.87 -16.05
C ASP A 30 14.73 4.45 -15.48
N LEU A 31 15.11 4.24 -14.22
CA LEU A 31 14.88 2.97 -13.53
C LEU A 31 13.39 2.76 -13.24
N GLY A 32 12.70 3.81 -12.77
CA GLY A 32 11.26 3.77 -12.51
C GLY A 32 10.44 3.45 -13.77
N GLU A 33 10.84 3.99 -14.93
CA GLU A 33 10.21 3.66 -16.21
C GLU A 33 10.43 2.20 -16.60
N LYS A 34 11.64 1.65 -16.39
CA LYS A 34 11.92 0.23 -16.59
C LYS A 34 11.14 -0.67 -15.65
N GLN A 35 11.00 -0.26 -14.38
CA GLN A 35 10.17 -0.96 -13.39
C GLN A 35 8.71 -0.97 -13.82
N ALA A 36 8.16 0.16 -14.25
CA ALA A 36 6.80 0.25 -14.77
C ALA A 36 6.58 -0.63 -16.01
N ALA A 37 7.53 -0.63 -16.94
CA ALA A 37 7.49 -1.45 -18.16
C ALA A 37 7.54 -2.96 -17.89
N ALA A 38 8.04 -3.39 -16.73
CA ALA A 38 8.09 -4.80 -16.33
C ALA A 38 6.75 -5.30 -15.76
N LEU A 39 5.87 -4.43 -15.26
CA LEU A 39 4.60 -4.82 -14.61
C LEU A 39 3.70 -5.71 -15.46
N PRO A 40 3.53 -5.51 -16.79
CA PRO A 40 2.74 -6.41 -17.61
C PRO A 40 3.23 -7.86 -17.58
N HIS A 41 4.54 -8.05 -17.51
CA HIS A 41 5.16 -9.38 -17.42
C HIS A 41 5.05 -9.95 -15.99
N THR A 42 5.33 -9.13 -14.98
CA THR A 42 5.23 -9.54 -13.55
C THR A 42 3.83 -9.99 -13.19
N LEU A 43 2.81 -9.37 -13.78
CA LEU A 43 1.40 -9.67 -13.53
C LEU A 43 0.78 -10.53 -14.64
N ALA A 44 1.57 -11.24 -15.47
CA ALA A 44 1.08 -11.98 -16.64
C ALA A 44 -0.05 -12.97 -16.28
N ASP A 45 0.12 -13.67 -15.16
CA ASP A 45 -0.78 -14.72 -14.67
C ASP A 45 -1.82 -14.21 -13.64
N VAL A 46 -1.93 -12.88 -13.47
CA VAL A 46 -2.88 -12.25 -12.55
C VAL A 46 -3.97 -11.58 -13.35
N ASP A 47 -5.22 -12.01 -13.15
CA ASP A 47 -6.38 -11.33 -13.75
C ASP A 47 -6.58 -9.95 -13.12
N ILE A 48 -6.87 -8.96 -13.94
CA ILE A 48 -7.16 -7.58 -13.53
C ILE A 48 -8.32 -7.06 -14.34
N ASP A 49 -9.45 -6.80 -13.67
CA ASP A 49 -10.66 -6.27 -14.30
C ASP A 49 -10.69 -4.74 -14.29
N LEU A 50 -10.17 -4.11 -13.26
CA LEU A 50 -10.13 -2.65 -13.09
C LEU A 50 -8.74 -2.20 -12.61
N LEU A 51 -8.34 -1.00 -13.07
CA LEU A 51 -7.06 -0.39 -12.72
C LEU A 51 -7.26 1.03 -12.17
N TYR A 52 -7.01 1.20 -10.89
CA TYR A 52 -7.03 2.48 -10.20
C TYR A 52 -5.62 3.04 -10.02
N VAL A 53 -5.51 4.36 -10.00
CA VAL A 53 -4.26 5.06 -9.69
C VAL A 53 -4.54 6.26 -8.79
N SER A 54 -3.55 6.68 -7.99
CA SER A 54 -3.67 7.93 -7.25
C SER A 54 -3.54 9.16 -8.16
N THR A 55 -3.77 10.34 -7.59
CA THR A 55 -3.65 11.62 -8.29
C THR A 55 -2.21 12.03 -8.61
N LEU A 56 -1.20 11.38 -7.99
CA LEU A 56 0.20 11.73 -8.21
C LEU A 56 0.73 11.21 -9.56
N THR A 57 1.55 12.04 -10.22
CA THR A 57 2.08 11.76 -11.56
C THR A 57 2.76 10.39 -11.66
N ARG A 58 3.56 10.02 -10.67
CA ARG A 58 4.32 8.75 -10.63
C ARG A 58 3.43 7.51 -10.70
N THR A 59 2.24 7.52 -10.11
CA THR A 59 1.34 6.35 -10.16
C THR A 59 0.71 6.16 -11.53
N ARG A 60 0.34 7.26 -12.20
CA ARG A 60 -0.17 7.22 -13.58
C ARG A 60 0.88 6.70 -14.56
N LEU A 61 2.12 7.19 -14.44
CA LEU A 61 3.23 6.73 -15.29
C LEU A 61 3.55 5.26 -15.02
N THR A 62 3.47 4.81 -13.77
CA THR A 62 3.69 3.40 -13.41
C THR A 62 2.60 2.48 -13.98
N ALA A 63 1.35 2.92 -13.97
CA ALA A 63 0.22 2.13 -14.47
C ALA A 63 0.15 2.07 -15.99
N ALA A 64 0.67 3.07 -16.70
CA ALA A 64 0.47 3.23 -18.14
C ALA A 64 0.88 2.01 -18.99
N PRO A 65 2.04 1.35 -18.78
CA PRO A 65 2.41 0.15 -19.54
C PRO A 65 1.46 -1.02 -19.28
N LEU A 66 1.02 -1.22 -18.03
CA LEU A 66 0.07 -2.27 -17.66
C LEU A 66 -1.30 -2.02 -18.30
N ALA A 67 -1.80 -0.78 -18.21
CA ALA A 67 -3.06 -0.37 -18.84
C ALA A 67 -3.05 -0.63 -20.35
N ALA A 68 -1.99 -0.22 -21.04
CA ALA A 68 -1.83 -0.42 -22.48
C ALA A 68 -1.77 -1.92 -22.86
N ALA A 69 -1.02 -2.73 -22.11
CA ALA A 69 -0.86 -4.16 -22.38
C ALA A 69 -2.15 -4.96 -22.16
N ARG A 70 -3.01 -4.51 -21.24
CA ARG A 70 -4.26 -5.20 -20.86
C ARG A 70 -5.52 -4.56 -21.45
N GLY A 71 -5.41 -3.41 -22.13
CA GLY A 71 -6.56 -2.65 -22.64
C GLY A 71 -7.47 -2.11 -21.55
N LEU A 72 -6.90 -1.77 -20.37
CA LEU A 72 -7.65 -1.28 -19.22
C LEU A 72 -7.75 0.24 -19.23
N GLU A 73 -8.91 0.77 -18.86
CA GLU A 73 -9.06 2.17 -18.50
C GLU A 73 -8.42 2.45 -17.14
N VAL A 74 -7.73 3.58 -17.01
CA VAL A 74 -7.14 4.03 -15.77
C VAL A 74 -8.09 4.94 -15.00
N VAL A 75 -8.54 4.51 -13.84
CA VAL A 75 -9.44 5.27 -12.97
C VAL A 75 -8.62 6.03 -11.93
N VAL A 76 -8.64 7.37 -11.97
CA VAL A 76 -7.88 8.21 -11.03
C VAL A 76 -8.69 8.47 -9.76
N ARG A 77 -8.13 8.18 -8.58
CA ARG A 77 -8.77 8.45 -7.28
C ARG A 77 -7.77 9.03 -6.28
N ASP A 78 -8.13 10.17 -5.71
CA ASP A 78 -7.31 10.85 -4.72
C ASP A 78 -7.18 10.02 -3.42
N GLY A 79 -8.19 9.25 -3.06
CA GLY A 79 -8.22 8.50 -1.81
C GLY A 79 -7.07 7.51 -1.63
N ILE A 80 -6.44 7.03 -2.70
CA ILE A 80 -5.27 6.14 -2.64
C ILE A 80 -3.93 6.86 -2.84
N ARG A 81 -3.88 8.20 -2.61
CA ARG A 81 -2.63 8.97 -2.58
C ARG A 81 -1.76 8.59 -1.38
N GLU A 82 -0.49 9.03 -1.39
CA GLU A 82 0.41 8.83 -0.25
C GLU A 82 -0.13 9.52 1.03
N LEU A 83 0.28 9.02 2.18
CA LEU A 83 -0.02 9.67 3.44
C LEU A 83 0.63 11.05 3.47
N GLU A 84 -0.13 12.07 3.83
CA GLU A 84 0.36 13.45 3.83
C GLU A 84 1.50 13.63 4.82
N ALA A 85 2.62 14.13 4.36
CA ALA A 85 3.74 14.47 5.23
C ALA A 85 3.52 15.80 5.97
N GLY A 86 2.62 16.65 5.49
CA GLY A 86 2.30 17.93 6.10
C GLY A 86 3.53 18.83 6.25
N ASP A 87 3.84 19.25 7.50
CA ASP A 87 5.01 20.08 7.81
C ASP A 87 6.35 19.36 7.58
N LEU A 88 6.31 18.01 7.38
CA LEU A 88 7.48 17.19 7.09
C LEU A 88 7.75 17.03 5.59
N GLU A 89 6.93 17.67 4.73
CA GLU A 89 7.04 17.58 3.27
C GLU A 89 8.44 17.98 2.79
N MET A 90 8.99 17.21 1.85
CA MET A 90 10.34 17.36 1.30
C MET A 90 11.49 17.27 2.32
N MET A 91 11.23 16.90 3.56
CA MET A 91 12.30 16.57 4.52
C MET A 91 12.92 15.21 4.20
N ARG A 92 14.17 15.01 4.64
CA ARG A 92 14.89 13.76 4.37
C ARG A 92 14.34 12.59 5.19
N GLY A 93 14.16 11.47 4.51
CA GLY A 93 13.64 10.22 5.08
C GLY A 93 14.62 9.45 5.99
N ASP A 94 15.85 9.93 6.19
CA ASP A 94 16.86 9.38 7.10
C ASP A 94 17.03 10.22 8.39
N THR A 95 16.10 11.12 8.66
CA THR A 95 16.12 12.08 9.77
C THR A 95 15.01 11.83 10.79
N GLU A 96 14.96 12.69 11.82
CA GLU A 96 13.89 12.70 12.81
C GLU A 96 12.51 12.96 12.17
N ALA A 97 12.46 13.70 11.07
CA ALA A 97 11.23 13.92 10.32
C ALA A 97 10.62 12.59 9.82
N ALA A 98 11.44 11.71 9.25
CA ALA A 98 10.96 10.39 8.83
C ALA A 98 10.54 9.54 10.03
N ARG A 99 11.24 9.63 11.16
CA ARG A 99 10.85 8.93 12.38
C ARG A 99 9.46 9.40 12.84
N THR A 100 9.24 10.71 12.89
CA THR A 100 7.94 11.30 13.23
C THR A 100 6.86 10.84 12.26
N TYR A 101 7.12 10.89 10.95
CA TYR A 101 6.19 10.46 9.92
C TYR A 101 5.75 9.00 10.11
N PHE A 102 6.71 8.06 10.18
CA PHE A 102 6.37 6.65 10.31
C PHE A 102 5.80 6.29 11.68
N THR A 103 6.29 6.90 12.77
CA THR A 103 5.72 6.68 14.10
C THR A 103 4.26 7.11 14.15
N THR A 104 3.93 8.28 13.58
CA THR A 104 2.54 8.76 13.50
C THR A 104 1.69 7.83 12.65
N ALA A 105 2.15 7.48 11.44
CA ALA A 105 1.40 6.63 10.52
C ALA A 105 1.15 5.22 11.08
N PHE A 106 2.12 4.61 11.76
CA PHE A 106 1.93 3.30 12.38
C PHE A 106 1.17 3.35 13.70
N ALA A 107 1.12 4.48 14.41
CA ALA A 107 0.23 4.65 15.56
C ALA A 107 -1.25 4.48 15.16
N TRP A 108 -1.62 4.84 13.93
CA TRP A 108 -2.98 4.61 13.41
C TRP A 108 -3.33 3.12 13.32
N VAL A 109 -2.36 2.27 12.97
CA VAL A 109 -2.53 0.81 12.97
C VAL A 109 -2.73 0.27 14.39
N ALA A 110 -2.05 0.87 15.38
CA ALA A 110 -2.20 0.52 16.79
C ALA A 110 -3.52 1.02 17.43
N GLY A 111 -4.35 1.76 16.66
CA GLY A 111 -5.66 2.26 17.12
C GLY A 111 -5.69 3.75 17.48
N ASP A 112 -4.55 4.44 17.53
CA ASP A 112 -4.50 5.90 17.78
C ASP A 112 -4.78 6.69 16.49
N THR A 113 -5.94 6.44 15.90
CA THR A 113 -6.35 7.07 14.63
C THR A 113 -6.65 8.56 14.74
N ALA A 114 -6.81 9.09 15.94
CA ALA A 114 -6.98 10.51 16.18
C ALA A 114 -5.66 11.30 16.13
N LEU A 115 -4.52 10.61 16.30
CA LEU A 115 -3.20 11.24 16.18
C LEU A 115 -3.04 11.85 14.78
N ARG A 116 -2.60 13.10 14.73
CA ARG A 116 -2.48 13.85 13.47
C ARG A 116 -1.03 13.96 13.03
N MET A 117 -0.77 13.75 11.76
CA MET A 117 0.51 14.11 11.14
C MET A 117 0.69 15.64 11.28
N PRO A 118 1.86 16.12 11.72
CA PRO A 118 2.10 17.57 11.82
C PRO A 118 1.76 18.28 10.50
N GLY A 119 0.81 19.22 10.55
CA GLY A 119 0.34 19.93 9.34
C GLY A 119 -0.42 19.09 8.30
N GLY A 120 -0.68 17.81 8.57
CA GLY A 120 -1.31 16.88 7.63
C GLY A 120 -2.59 16.23 8.15
N GLU A 121 -2.90 15.04 7.62
CA GLU A 121 -4.10 14.25 7.94
C GLU A 121 -3.92 13.42 9.23
N ASN A 122 -5.02 12.96 9.84
CA ASN A 122 -5.02 11.94 10.88
C ASN A 122 -5.39 10.55 10.31
N GLY A 123 -5.32 9.51 11.16
CA GLY A 123 -5.60 8.15 10.72
C GLY A 123 -7.04 7.91 10.28
N ILE A 124 -8.01 8.62 10.85
CA ILE A 124 -9.41 8.53 10.42
C ILE A 124 -9.56 9.04 8.99
N GLU A 125 -8.94 10.17 8.68
CA GLU A 125 -8.95 10.78 7.34
C GLU A 125 -8.18 9.90 6.33
N ALA A 126 -6.96 9.48 6.69
CA ALA A 126 -6.07 8.70 5.81
C ALA A 126 -6.64 7.31 5.48
N LEU A 127 -7.04 6.55 6.50
CA LEU A 127 -7.60 5.22 6.30
C LEU A 127 -8.98 5.31 5.63
N GLY A 128 -9.82 6.25 6.07
CA GLY A 128 -11.17 6.42 5.53
C GLY A 128 -11.20 6.76 4.04
N ARG A 129 -10.28 7.62 3.54
CA ARG A 129 -10.21 7.91 2.11
C ARG A 129 -9.78 6.69 1.27
N PHE A 130 -8.85 5.87 1.81
CA PHE A 130 -8.43 4.64 1.14
C PHE A 130 -9.55 3.61 1.14
N ASP A 131 -10.21 3.40 2.28
CA ASP A 131 -11.39 2.53 2.41
C ASP A 131 -12.49 2.90 1.43
N ALA A 132 -12.75 4.20 1.23
CA ALA A 132 -13.78 4.66 0.30
C ALA A 132 -13.50 4.23 -1.16
N VAL A 133 -12.22 4.27 -1.60
CA VAL A 133 -11.85 3.81 -2.95
C VAL A 133 -11.95 2.29 -3.06
N VAL A 134 -11.54 1.56 -2.02
CA VAL A 134 -11.66 0.10 -1.98
C VAL A 134 -13.13 -0.34 -2.00
N ALA A 135 -14.00 0.36 -1.23
CA ALA A 135 -15.44 0.10 -1.23
C ALA A 135 -16.08 0.44 -2.59
N GLU A 136 -15.69 1.55 -3.24
CA GLU A 136 -16.11 1.88 -4.60
C GLU A 136 -15.77 0.75 -5.57
N ALA A 137 -14.52 0.26 -5.52
CA ALA A 137 -14.08 -0.83 -6.37
C ALA A 137 -14.86 -2.13 -6.11
N ALA A 138 -15.09 -2.48 -4.83
CA ALA A 138 -15.86 -3.65 -4.44
C ALA A 138 -17.33 -3.58 -4.91
N ALA A 139 -17.94 -2.40 -4.87
CA ALA A 139 -19.31 -2.18 -5.31
C ALA A 139 -19.54 -2.42 -6.81
N THR A 140 -18.46 -2.46 -7.62
CA THR A 140 -18.57 -2.82 -9.05
C THR A 140 -18.88 -4.30 -9.29
N GLY A 141 -18.63 -5.16 -8.29
CA GLY A 141 -18.86 -6.61 -8.37
C GLY A 141 -17.83 -7.38 -9.19
N VAL A 142 -16.73 -6.77 -9.63
CA VAL A 142 -15.65 -7.45 -10.37
C VAL A 142 -14.82 -8.36 -9.45
N GLY A 143 -14.15 -9.34 -10.05
CA GLY A 143 -13.36 -10.32 -9.33
C GLY A 143 -12.00 -9.80 -8.84
N SER A 144 -11.37 -8.87 -9.58
CA SER A 144 -10.00 -8.47 -9.36
C SER A 144 -9.73 -6.99 -9.70
N VAL A 145 -9.08 -6.29 -8.78
CA VAL A 145 -8.81 -4.84 -8.91
C VAL A 145 -7.35 -4.55 -8.60
N ALA A 146 -6.66 -3.86 -9.49
CA ALA A 146 -5.32 -3.34 -9.24
C ALA A 146 -5.38 -1.84 -8.86
N MET A 147 -4.59 -1.44 -7.87
CA MET A 147 -4.46 -0.06 -7.43
C MET A 147 -2.99 0.33 -7.36
N VAL A 148 -2.55 1.27 -8.20
CA VAL A 148 -1.20 1.83 -8.12
C VAL A 148 -1.20 2.99 -7.13
N SER A 149 -0.51 2.79 -6.02
CA SER A 149 -0.48 3.66 -4.86
C SER A 149 0.97 3.85 -4.35
N HIS A 150 1.18 3.99 -3.05
CA HIS A 150 2.43 4.47 -2.46
C HIS A 150 2.87 3.60 -1.28
N GLY A 151 4.14 3.73 -0.92
CA GLY A 151 4.77 2.83 0.03
C GLY A 151 4.18 2.88 1.44
N ALA A 152 3.98 4.06 2.01
CA ALA A 152 3.43 4.18 3.36
C ALA A 152 1.92 3.89 3.37
N ALA A 153 1.17 4.42 2.39
CA ALA A 153 -0.27 4.21 2.29
C ALA A 153 -0.63 2.73 2.18
N ILE A 154 0.05 1.96 1.30
CA ILE A 154 -0.19 0.52 1.16
C ILE A 154 0.12 -0.21 2.47
N ARG A 155 1.29 0.04 3.07
CA ARG A 155 1.73 -0.67 4.29
C ARG A 155 0.80 -0.42 5.47
N VAL A 156 0.46 0.85 5.71
CA VAL A 156 -0.39 1.25 6.84
C VAL A 156 -1.82 0.75 6.64
N TRP A 157 -2.38 0.91 5.43
CA TRP A 157 -3.73 0.44 5.15
C TRP A 157 -3.82 -1.09 5.25
N THR A 158 -2.86 -1.82 4.68
CA THR A 158 -2.85 -3.30 4.77
C THR A 158 -2.76 -3.77 6.21
N ALA A 159 -1.85 -3.19 7.02
CA ALA A 159 -1.72 -3.55 8.42
C ALA A 159 -2.96 -3.19 9.28
N ALA A 160 -3.72 -2.17 8.85
CA ALA A 160 -4.95 -1.79 9.53
C ALA A 160 -6.18 -2.63 9.11
N ARG A 161 -6.13 -3.33 7.97
CA ARG A 161 -7.30 -4.00 7.38
C ARG A 161 -7.12 -5.50 7.14
N ALA A 162 -5.89 -6.00 7.06
CA ALA A 162 -5.65 -7.42 6.85
C ALA A 162 -5.52 -8.17 8.19
N HIS A 163 -6.11 -9.35 8.26
CA HIS A 163 -6.13 -10.19 9.47
C HIS A 163 -4.76 -10.77 9.83
N ASN A 164 -3.90 -10.98 8.82
CA ASN A 164 -2.61 -11.65 8.94
C ASN A 164 -1.40 -10.74 8.73
N VAL A 165 -1.59 -9.43 8.70
CA VAL A 165 -0.52 -8.42 8.63
C VAL A 165 -0.70 -7.47 9.79
N ASP A 166 0.24 -7.46 10.73
CA ASP A 166 0.24 -6.54 11.86
C ASP A 166 1.24 -5.37 11.64
N MET A 167 1.27 -4.47 12.61
CA MET A 167 2.17 -3.31 12.59
C MET A 167 3.65 -3.74 12.55
N SER A 168 4.04 -4.78 13.29
CA SER A 168 5.42 -5.28 13.33
C SER A 168 5.84 -5.76 11.95
N PHE A 169 5.02 -6.64 11.35
CA PHE A 169 5.26 -7.14 10.00
C PHE A 169 5.42 -5.99 9.00
N ALA A 170 4.45 -5.06 8.95
CA ALA A 170 4.47 -3.96 7.98
C ALA A 170 5.63 -2.97 8.22
N THR A 171 6.14 -2.85 9.45
CA THR A 171 7.30 -2.02 9.78
C THR A 171 8.60 -2.66 9.28
N GLU A 172 8.76 -3.96 9.47
CA GLU A 172 9.95 -4.72 9.12
C GLU A 172 10.03 -5.03 7.61
N HIS A 173 8.89 -5.26 6.96
CA HIS A 173 8.81 -5.61 5.54
C HIS A 173 8.46 -4.38 4.69
N ARG A 174 9.50 -3.68 4.26
CA ARG A 174 9.33 -2.53 3.34
C ARG A 174 8.88 -3.03 1.97
N LEU A 175 8.21 -2.14 1.25
CA LEU A 175 7.91 -2.33 -0.16
C LEU A 175 8.89 -1.51 -0.99
N ASP A 176 9.61 -2.14 -1.90
CA ASP A 176 10.42 -1.45 -2.89
C ASP A 176 9.54 -0.90 -4.04
N ASN A 177 10.12 -0.08 -4.92
CA ASN A 177 9.36 0.46 -6.05
C ASN A 177 8.85 -0.67 -6.96
N THR A 178 7.58 -0.63 -7.32
CA THR A 178 6.81 -1.65 -8.04
C THR A 178 6.56 -2.96 -7.29
N ASP A 179 6.90 -3.05 -6.02
CA ASP A 179 6.45 -4.18 -5.21
C ASP A 179 4.94 -4.23 -5.11
N ILE A 180 4.45 -5.45 -4.95
CA ILE A 180 3.03 -5.79 -5.02
C ILE A 180 2.61 -6.50 -3.73
N VAL A 181 1.47 -6.08 -3.21
CA VAL A 181 0.73 -6.79 -2.15
C VAL A 181 -0.57 -7.31 -2.75
N ILE A 182 -0.83 -8.61 -2.63
CA ILE A 182 -2.07 -9.23 -3.10
C ILE A 182 -2.89 -9.63 -1.88
N LEU A 183 -4.16 -9.20 -1.87
CA LEU A 183 -5.11 -9.54 -0.81
C LEU A 183 -6.36 -10.19 -1.42
N GLU A 184 -7.03 -11.00 -0.62
CA GLU A 184 -8.39 -11.48 -0.85
C GLU A 184 -9.30 -11.08 0.29
N GLY A 185 -10.56 -10.74 -0.03
CA GLY A 185 -11.56 -10.35 0.96
C GLY A 185 -12.60 -9.38 0.43
N SER A 186 -13.22 -8.68 1.35
CA SER A 186 -14.19 -7.62 1.08
C SER A 186 -14.12 -6.54 2.17
N PRO A 187 -14.70 -5.34 1.91
CA PRO A 187 -14.81 -4.31 2.95
C PRO A 187 -15.59 -4.78 4.19
N GLU A 188 -16.55 -5.69 4.04
CA GLU A 188 -17.41 -6.20 5.13
C GLU A 188 -16.73 -7.29 5.96
N GLU A 189 -16.01 -8.22 5.27
CA GLU A 189 -15.40 -9.39 5.92
C GLU A 189 -13.94 -9.15 6.34
N GLY A 190 -13.35 -8.03 5.87
CA GLY A 190 -11.93 -7.76 6.04
C GLY A 190 -11.08 -8.44 4.97
N TRP A 191 -9.77 -8.38 5.14
CA TRP A 191 -8.81 -8.80 4.13
C TRP A 191 -7.81 -9.82 4.67
N THR A 192 -7.37 -10.73 3.80
CA THR A 192 -6.23 -11.62 4.04
C THR A 192 -5.18 -11.35 2.98
N ALA A 193 -3.97 -10.99 3.39
CA ALA A 193 -2.86 -10.81 2.48
C ALA A 193 -2.33 -12.18 2.05
N LEU A 194 -2.31 -12.45 0.75
CA LEU A 194 -1.83 -13.68 0.14
C LEU A 194 -0.34 -13.62 -0.14
N SER A 195 0.14 -12.45 -0.62
CA SER A 195 1.56 -12.25 -0.88
C SER A 195 1.99 -10.82 -0.57
N TRP A 196 3.27 -10.65 -0.26
CA TRP A 196 3.92 -9.39 0.04
C TRP A 196 5.28 -9.34 -0.65
N ALA A 197 5.47 -8.39 -1.58
CA ALA A 197 6.72 -8.24 -2.35
C ALA A 197 7.20 -9.55 -2.99
N GLY A 198 6.26 -10.31 -3.58
CA GLY A 198 6.55 -11.59 -4.25
C GLY A 198 6.71 -12.80 -3.31
N THR A 199 6.65 -12.60 -1.99
CA THR A 199 6.68 -13.69 -1.00
C THR A 199 5.26 -14.08 -0.62
N ASP A 200 4.94 -15.38 -0.68
CA ASP A 200 3.67 -15.92 -0.19
C ASP A 200 3.59 -15.82 1.34
N ILE A 201 2.54 -15.17 1.84
CA ILE A 201 2.26 -15.01 3.27
C ILE A 201 0.82 -15.43 3.63
N GLY A 202 0.07 -15.94 2.66
CA GLY A 202 -1.33 -16.36 2.82
C GLY A 202 -1.53 -17.71 3.51
N GLY A 203 -0.47 -18.48 3.70
CA GLY A 203 -0.53 -19.73 4.43
C GLY A 203 -0.72 -19.53 5.95
N ALA A 204 -1.33 -20.51 6.63
CA ALA A 204 -1.62 -20.49 8.07
C ALA A 204 -0.40 -20.32 9.02
N ALA A 205 0.79 -20.08 8.49
CA ALA A 205 2.05 -20.01 9.24
C ALA A 205 2.25 -18.71 10.05
N HIS A 206 1.41 -17.70 9.87
CA HIS A 206 1.48 -16.45 10.66
C HIS A 206 0.28 -16.22 11.60
N ALA A 207 -0.69 -17.13 11.62
CA ALA A 207 -1.59 -17.19 12.76
C ALA A 207 -0.75 -17.63 13.97
N ARG A 208 -0.54 -16.74 14.95
CA ARG A 208 -0.02 -17.15 16.25
C ARG A 208 -0.91 -18.29 16.72
N GLU A 209 -0.36 -19.50 16.85
CA GLU A 209 -0.99 -20.58 17.59
C GLU A 209 -1.13 -20.11 19.04
N SER A 210 -2.23 -19.46 19.34
CA SER A 210 -2.64 -19.27 20.72
C SER A 210 -3.39 -20.53 21.12
N GLY A 211 -2.87 -21.24 22.10
CA GLY A 211 -3.59 -22.31 22.78
C GLY A 211 -4.93 -21.80 23.33
N PRO A 212 -5.85 -22.70 23.75
CA PRO A 212 -7.21 -22.38 24.18
C PRO A 212 -7.33 -21.35 25.31
N ALA A 213 -6.23 -20.89 25.90
CA ALA A 213 -6.16 -19.87 26.94
C ALA A 213 -5.30 -18.65 26.54
N GLY A 214 -4.88 -18.51 25.25
CA GLY A 214 -4.06 -17.39 24.80
C GLY A 214 -2.61 -17.43 25.27
N GLN A 215 -2.11 -18.55 25.77
CA GLN A 215 -0.71 -18.72 26.20
C GLN A 215 0.13 -19.37 25.07
N PRO A 216 1.40 -18.96 24.88
CA PRO A 216 2.30 -19.62 23.93
C PRO A 216 2.51 -21.07 24.32
N LEU A 217 2.48 -21.99 23.35
CA LEU A 217 2.84 -23.38 23.57
C LEU A 217 4.35 -23.49 23.83
N ASP A 218 4.73 -24.23 24.89
CA ASP A 218 6.11 -24.52 25.22
C ASP A 218 6.69 -25.48 24.16
N PRO A 219 7.83 -25.15 23.48
CA PRO A 219 8.41 -25.97 22.42
C PRO A 219 9.02 -27.32 22.89
N THR A 220 8.78 -27.75 24.13
CA THR A 220 9.40 -28.94 24.73
C THR A 220 8.42 -30.02 25.19
N THR A 221 7.24 -30.15 24.53
CA THR A 221 6.36 -31.35 24.73
C THR A 221 6.08 -32.08 23.43
#